data_465c7aae3b68091bbf50017ce6e7026d
#
_entry.id   465c7aae3b68091bbf50017ce6e7026d
#
_cell.length_a   1.000
_cell.length_b   1.000
_cell.length_c   1.000
_cell.angle_alpha   90.00
_cell.angle_beta   90.00
_cell.angle_gamma   90.00
#
_symmetry.space_group_name_H-M   'P 1'
#
loop_
_entity.id
_entity.type
_entity.pdbx_description
1 polymer ?
#
loop_
_entity_poly.entity_id
_entity_poly.type
_entity_poly.pdbx_seq_one_letter_code
_entity_poly.pdbx_strand_id
1 'polypeptide(L)'
;ESIFHDLLESSGVFRTCNLTRSEEILNGDTVIYADYHNIESYLNYDLSRQINKKYSQEEVEKLIKDLAHFTSNIWQTHSFNEGNTRTISIFIVKYLRYLGYQVNNDIFKDHSLYYRNSLVLSSYYNPKYNITNNYLPLNNFYHKVLLDNSISLDNDTLYQEALFNNNKPKIRTLK
;
A
#
# COMPACT_ATOMS: atom_id res chain seq x y z
N GLU A 1 -12.90 8.51 -17.43
CA GLU A 1 -14.09 8.22 -16.60
C GLU A 1 -13.63 7.74 -15.23
N SER A 2 -14.21 8.30 -14.17
CA SER A 2 -13.90 7.91 -12.81
C SER A 2 -14.49 6.51 -12.52
N ILE A 3 -13.67 5.62 -11.94
CA ILE A 3 -14.06 4.24 -11.59
C ILE A 3 -15.26 4.20 -10.61
N PHE A 4 -15.49 5.29 -9.88
CA PHE A 4 -16.49 5.38 -8.83
C PHE A 4 -17.57 6.43 -9.10
N HIS A 5 -17.67 6.93 -10.35
CA HIS A 5 -18.57 8.03 -10.71
C HIS A 5 -20.02 7.82 -10.25
N ASP A 6 -20.51 6.58 -10.34
CA ASP A 6 -21.91 6.26 -9.99
C ASP A 6 -22.09 5.84 -8.52
N LEU A 7 -21.01 5.74 -7.76
CA LEU A 7 -21.04 5.22 -6.39
C LEU A 7 -20.66 6.27 -5.32
N LEU A 8 -19.92 7.30 -5.70
CA LEU A 8 -19.39 8.31 -4.78
C LEU A 8 -19.54 9.72 -5.38
N GLU A 9 -20.21 10.62 -4.66
CA GLU A 9 -20.41 12.02 -5.09
C GLU A 9 -19.09 12.77 -5.37
N SER A 10 -18.00 12.42 -4.68
CA SER A 10 -16.67 13.02 -4.83
C SER A 10 -15.69 12.15 -5.64
N SER A 11 -16.20 11.30 -6.52
CA SER A 11 -15.41 10.39 -7.32
C SER A 11 -14.40 11.13 -8.20
N GLY A 12 -13.10 10.78 -8.05
CA GLY A 12 -12.01 11.41 -8.81
C GLY A 12 -11.55 12.76 -8.28
N VAL A 13 -12.12 13.25 -7.19
CA VAL A 13 -11.70 14.50 -6.53
C VAL A 13 -10.80 14.17 -5.34
N PHE A 14 -9.70 14.88 -5.20
CA PHE A 14 -8.83 14.74 -4.02
C PHE A 14 -9.57 15.22 -2.76
N ARG A 15 -9.26 14.57 -1.63
CA ARG A 15 -9.78 15.00 -0.34
C ARG A 15 -9.33 16.41 0.02
N THR A 16 -10.16 17.11 0.75
CA THR A 16 -9.95 18.50 1.17
C THR A 16 -9.71 18.65 2.68
N CYS A 17 -9.48 17.54 3.38
CA CYS A 17 -9.16 17.51 4.80
C CYS A 17 -8.17 16.39 5.13
N ASN A 18 -7.50 16.52 6.29
CA ASN A 18 -6.65 15.46 6.81
C ASN A 18 -7.48 14.30 7.34
N LEU A 19 -7.00 13.09 7.15
CA LEU A 19 -7.66 11.86 7.56
C LEU A 19 -6.80 11.12 8.60
N THR A 20 -7.49 10.46 9.51
CA THR A 20 -6.90 9.49 10.43
C THR A 20 -7.76 8.23 10.40
N ARG A 21 -7.14 7.07 10.24
CA ARG A 21 -7.82 5.78 10.23
C ARG A 21 -7.14 4.84 11.18
N SER A 22 -7.92 4.25 12.07
CA SER A 22 -7.45 3.16 12.92
C SER A 22 -7.27 1.89 12.08
N GLU A 23 -6.09 1.26 12.19
CA GLU A 23 -5.73 0.07 11.46
C GLU A 23 -5.68 -1.13 12.40
N GLU A 24 -6.48 -2.17 12.08
CA GLU A 24 -6.59 -3.37 12.90
C GLU A 24 -5.24 -4.08 13.06
N ILE A 25 -4.49 -4.23 11.95
CA ILE A 25 -3.17 -4.84 11.96
C ILE A 25 -2.13 -4.07 12.79
N LEU A 26 -2.37 -2.80 13.07
CA LEU A 26 -1.56 -1.95 13.96
C LEU A 26 -2.13 -1.90 15.39
N ASN A 27 -3.06 -2.80 15.73
CA ASN A 27 -3.73 -2.81 17.03
C ASN A 27 -4.40 -1.47 17.36
N GLY A 28 -5.03 -0.87 16.37
CA GLY A 28 -5.78 0.39 16.47
C GLY A 28 -4.95 1.66 16.29
N ASP A 29 -3.64 1.55 16.06
CA ASP A 29 -2.82 2.70 15.67
C ASP A 29 -3.08 3.11 14.22
N THR A 30 -2.50 4.21 13.77
CA THR A 30 -2.76 4.82 12.47
C THR A 30 -1.48 5.02 11.66
N VAL A 31 -1.59 4.96 10.34
CA VAL A 31 -0.57 5.48 9.43
C VAL A 31 -0.70 7.00 9.34
N ILE A 32 0.42 7.70 9.33
CA ILE A 32 0.44 9.14 9.06
C ILE A 32 0.31 9.35 7.55
N TYR A 33 -0.85 9.81 7.11
CA TYR A 33 -1.09 10.16 5.71
C TYR A 33 -0.55 11.55 5.39
N ALA A 34 -0.38 11.83 4.08
CA ALA A 34 0.04 13.15 3.63
C ALA A 34 -0.95 14.25 4.06
N ASP A 35 -0.44 15.45 4.31
CA ASP A 35 -1.30 16.63 4.42
C ASP A 35 -2.04 16.85 3.09
N TYR A 36 -3.34 17.14 3.18
CA TYR A 36 -4.19 17.24 1.99
C TYR A 36 -3.75 18.34 1.02
N HIS A 37 -3.12 19.41 1.49
CA HIS A 37 -2.57 20.47 0.63
C HIS A 37 -1.40 19.99 -0.25
N ASN A 38 -0.73 18.89 0.16
CA ASN A 38 0.46 18.37 -0.50
C ASN A 38 0.19 17.15 -1.40
N ILE A 39 -1.05 16.69 -1.50
CA ILE A 39 -1.42 15.49 -2.27
C ILE A 39 -0.87 15.55 -3.69
N GLU A 40 -1.17 16.63 -4.42
CA GLU A 40 -0.78 16.77 -5.81
C GLU A 40 0.74 16.80 -5.98
N SER A 41 1.45 17.50 -5.10
CA SER A 41 2.92 17.60 -5.17
C SER A 41 3.59 16.25 -4.90
N TYR A 42 3.10 15.48 -3.93
CA TYR A 42 3.63 14.15 -3.63
C TYR A 42 3.34 13.15 -4.75
N LEU A 43 2.12 13.13 -5.28
CA LEU A 43 1.79 12.28 -6.43
C LEU A 43 2.67 12.62 -7.64
N ASN A 44 2.81 13.90 -7.98
CA ASN A 44 3.64 14.34 -9.12
C ASN A 44 5.10 13.93 -8.92
N TYR A 45 5.63 14.04 -7.71
CA TYR A 45 6.99 13.62 -7.39
C TYR A 45 7.17 12.11 -7.60
N ASP A 46 6.32 11.28 -6.99
CA ASP A 46 6.45 9.83 -7.07
C ASP A 46 6.18 9.29 -8.48
N LEU A 47 5.16 9.81 -9.16
CA LEU A 47 4.83 9.43 -10.53
C LEU A 47 5.94 9.81 -11.51
N SER A 48 6.49 11.03 -11.44
CA SER A 48 7.57 11.47 -12.31
C SER A 48 8.85 10.65 -12.15
N ARG A 49 9.16 10.24 -10.93
CA ARG A 49 10.30 9.34 -10.66
C ARG A 49 10.08 7.94 -11.20
N GLN A 50 8.86 7.42 -11.05
CA GLN A 50 8.54 6.06 -11.46
C GLN A 50 8.47 5.92 -12.99
N ILE A 51 7.88 6.87 -13.71
CA ILE A 51 7.74 6.81 -15.17
C ILE A 51 9.09 6.84 -15.89
N ASN A 52 10.11 7.42 -15.27
CA ASN A 52 11.46 7.50 -15.83
C ASN A 52 12.29 6.23 -15.59
N LYS A 53 11.80 5.30 -14.76
CA LYS A 53 12.50 4.03 -14.53
C LYS A 53 12.29 3.08 -15.71
N LYS A 54 13.37 2.41 -16.09
CA LYS A 54 13.36 1.36 -17.10
C LYS A 54 13.80 0.06 -16.45
N TYR A 55 13.16 -1.02 -16.85
CA TYR A 55 13.46 -2.37 -16.35
C TYR A 55 13.70 -3.29 -17.53
N SER A 56 14.78 -4.07 -17.49
CA SER A 56 14.95 -5.22 -18.36
C SER A 56 14.18 -6.41 -17.77
N GLN A 57 13.93 -7.43 -18.59
CA GLN A 57 13.25 -8.65 -18.13
C GLN A 57 14.03 -9.38 -17.03
N GLU A 58 15.35 -9.21 -16.99
CA GLU A 58 16.23 -9.82 -15.98
C GLU A 58 16.21 -9.05 -14.64
N GLU A 59 15.66 -7.83 -14.60
CA GLU A 59 15.62 -6.97 -13.40
C GLU A 59 14.30 -7.07 -12.61
N VAL A 60 13.58 -8.18 -12.70
CA VAL A 60 12.28 -8.32 -12.04
C VAL A 60 12.36 -8.13 -10.51
N GLU A 61 13.43 -8.57 -9.87
CA GLU A 61 13.65 -8.36 -8.44
C GLU A 61 13.80 -6.88 -8.07
N LYS A 62 14.45 -6.11 -8.93
CA LYS A 62 14.55 -4.66 -8.78
C LYS A 62 13.20 -3.99 -9.00
N LEU A 63 12.45 -4.44 -10.00
CA LEU A 63 11.09 -3.97 -10.24
C LEU A 63 10.20 -4.21 -9.01
N ILE A 64 10.24 -5.40 -8.41
CA ILE A 64 9.45 -5.75 -7.23
C ILE A 64 9.73 -4.79 -6.07
N LYS A 65 11.00 -4.56 -5.76
CA LYS A 65 11.40 -3.62 -4.69
C LYS A 65 10.96 -2.19 -5.00
N ASP A 66 11.16 -1.75 -6.23
CA ASP A 66 10.75 -0.42 -6.67
C ASP A 66 9.23 -0.24 -6.63
N LEU A 67 8.46 -1.28 -7.03
CA LEU A 67 7.00 -1.28 -6.94
C LEU A 67 6.52 -1.20 -5.49
N ALA A 68 7.14 -1.95 -4.58
CA ALA A 68 6.77 -1.92 -3.17
C ALA A 68 6.93 -0.51 -2.59
N HIS A 69 8.07 0.14 -2.82
CA HIS A 69 8.30 1.50 -2.38
C HIS A 69 7.36 2.51 -3.04
N PHE A 70 7.24 2.44 -4.35
CA PHE A 70 6.38 3.33 -5.11
C PHE A 70 4.92 3.22 -4.68
N THR A 71 4.41 2.00 -4.57
CA THR A 71 3.02 1.75 -4.19
C THR A 71 2.74 2.19 -2.75
N SER A 72 3.68 1.93 -1.82
CA SER A 72 3.59 2.41 -0.44
C SER A 72 3.48 3.94 -0.38
N ASN A 73 4.33 4.66 -1.11
CA ASN A 73 4.34 6.12 -1.13
C ASN A 73 3.02 6.71 -1.65
N ILE A 74 2.56 6.24 -2.84
CA ILE A 74 1.31 6.74 -3.41
C ILE A 74 0.09 6.35 -2.57
N TRP A 75 0.12 5.19 -1.88
CA TRP A 75 -0.93 4.79 -0.96
C TRP A 75 -0.93 5.65 0.31
N GLN A 76 0.25 5.97 0.88
CA GLN A 76 0.39 6.83 2.05
C GLN A 76 -0.04 8.27 1.76
N THR A 77 0.08 8.74 0.52
CA THR A 77 -0.50 10.02 0.09
C THR A 77 -2.00 10.06 0.34
N HIS A 78 -2.68 8.93 0.24
CA HIS A 78 -4.10 8.73 0.57
C HIS A 78 -5.00 9.80 -0.03
N SER A 79 -4.95 9.92 -1.34
CA SER A 79 -5.46 11.06 -2.12
C SER A 79 -6.97 11.27 -2.05
N PHE A 80 -7.74 10.21 -1.74
CA PHE A 80 -9.21 10.25 -1.77
C PHE A 80 -9.79 9.98 -0.39
N ASN A 81 -11.00 10.44 -0.15
CA ASN A 81 -11.74 10.12 1.07
C ASN A 81 -11.96 8.61 1.22
N GLU A 82 -12.25 7.92 0.11
CA GLU A 82 -12.51 6.48 0.06
C GLU A 82 -11.89 5.83 -1.21
N GLY A 83 -11.72 4.51 -1.17
CA GLY A 83 -11.33 3.74 -2.34
C GLY A 83 -9.84 3.79 -2.71
N ASN A 84 -8.96 4.36 -1.88
CA ASN A 84 -7.53 4.51 -2.18
C ASN A 84 -6.87 3.18 -2.56
N THR A 85 -7.03 2.12 -1.77
CA THR A 85 -6.44 0.81 -2.06
C THR A 85 -6.93 0.25 -3.40
N ARG A 86 -8.24 0.34 -3.69
CA ARG A 86 -8.81 -0.14 -4.96
C ARG A 86 -8.29 0.64 -6.16
N THR A 87 -8.23 1.96 -6.04
CA THR A 87 -7.68 2.83 -7.10
C THR A 87 -6.23 2.47 -7.41
N ILE A 88 -5.40 2.27 -6.39
CA ILE A 88 -4.00 1.91 -6.54
C ILE A 88 -3.84 0.50 -7.11
N SER A 89 -4.64 -0.47 -6.68
CA SER A 89 -4.63 -1.83 -7.27
C SER A 89 -4.84 -1.78 -8.78
N ILE A 90 -5.88 -1.06 -9.24
CA ILE A 90 -6.18 -0.94 -10.66
C ILE A 90 -5.07 -0.18 -11.41
N PHE A 91 -4.54 0.88 -10.80
CA PHE A 91 -3.44 1.63 -11.38
C PHE A 91 -2.19 0.75 -11.57
N ILE A 92 -1.79 -0.01 -10.55
CA ILE A 92 -0.62 -0.90 -10.61
C ILE A 92 -0.81 -2.02 -11.64
N VAL A 93 -1.99 -2.62 -11.73
CA VAL A 93 -2.28 -3.61 -12.77
C VAL A 93 -2.11 -3.00 -14.17
N LYS A 94 -2.63 -1.79 -14.40
CA LYS A 94 -2.44 -1.09 -15.69
C LYS A 94 -1.00 -0.72 -15.94
N TYR A 95 -0.28 -0.29 -14.92
CA TYR A 95 1.14 0.06 -15.02
C TYR A 95 2.00 -1.16 -15.35
N LEU A 96 1.79 -2.29 -14.69
CA LEU A 96 2.51 -3.52 -14.98
C LEU A 96 2.24 -4.03 -16.41
N ARG A 97 0.99 -3.93 -16.87
CA ARG A 97 0.64 -4.27 -18.27
C ARG A 97 1.29 -3.31 -19.27
N TYR A 98 1.39 -2.04 -18.95
CA TYR A 98 2.12 -1.06 -19.76
C TYR A 98 3.63 -1.42 -19.86
N LEU A 99 4.22 -1.94 -18.79
CA LEU A 99 5.59 -2.45 -18.78
C LEU A 99 5.75 -3.80 -19.51
N GLY A 100 4.68 -4.40 -20.03
CA GLY A 100 4.70 -5.65 -20.80
C GLY A 100 4.45 -6.92 -19.96
N TYR A 101 4.16 -6.81 -18.66
CA TYR A 101 3.86 -7.96 -17.81
C TYR A 101 2.41 -8.41 -17.97
N GLN A 102 2.21 -9.74 -18.00
CA GLN A 102 0.87 -10.31 -17.95
C GLN A 102 0.44 -10.43 -16.49
N VAL A 103 -0.53 -9.62 -16.09
CA VAL A 103 -1.02 -9.60 -14.70
C VAL A 103 -2.48 -10.00 -14.65
N ASN A 104 -2.78 -11.02 -13.83
CA ASN A 104 -4.15 -11.40 -13.50
C ASN A 104 -4.69 -10.51 -12.37
N ASN A 105 -5.84 -9.88 -12.60
CA ASN A 105 -6.52 -9.05 -11.61
C ASN A 105 -7.02 -9.86 -10.41
N ASP A 106 -7.27 -11.16 -10.58
CA ASP A 106 -7.84 -12.00 -9.53
C ASP A 106 -6.92 -12.07 -8.31
N ILE A 107 -5.59 -12.03 -8.49
CA ILE A 107 -4.64 -12.00 -7.38
C ILE A 107 -4.91 -10.81 -6.43
N PHE A 108 -5.17 -9.63 -6.98
CA PHE A 108 -5.50 -8.44 -6.19
C PHE A 108 -6.88 -8.56 -5.50
N LYS A 109 -7.81 -9.26 -6.11
CA LYS A 109 -9.14 -9.51 -5.55
C LYS A 109 -9.05 -10.55 -4.43
N ASP A 110 -8.46 -11.70 -4.72
CA ASP A 110 -8.42 -12.86 -3.82
C ASP A 110 -7.56 -12.61 -2.58
N HIS A 111 -6.52 -11.78 -2.72
CA HIS A 111 -5.64 -11.37 -1.63
C HIS A 111 -5.77 -9.88 -1.25
N SER A 112 -6.95 -9.30 -1.43
CA SER A 112 -7.19 -7.86 -1.20
C SER A 112 -6.87 -7.41 0.22
N LEU A 113 -7.20 -8.22 1.23
CA LEU A 113 -6.89 -7.93 2.63
C LEU A 113 -5.38 -8.00 2.89
N TYR A 114 -4.69 -9.02 2.37
CA TYR A 114 -3.24 -9.12 2.49
C TYR A 114 -2.54 -7.91 1.86
N TYR A 115 -2.95 -7.55 0.63
CA TYR A 115 -2.40 -6.38 -0.06
C TYR A 115 -2.61 -5.09 0.72
N ARG A 116 -3.83 -4.86 1.25
CA ARG A 116 -4.12 -3.71 2.09
C ARG A 116 -3.25 -3.67 3.35
N ASN A 117 -3.16 -4.78 4.06
CA ASN A 117 -2.35 -4.90 5.26
C ASN A 117 -0.85 -4.69 4.97
N SER A 118 -0.36 -5.18 3.84
CA SER A 118 1.01 -4.95 3.38
C SER A 118 1.30 -3.47 3.12
N LEU A 119 0.34 -2.73 2.55
CA LEU A 119 0.44 -1.27 2.36
C LEU A 119 0.46 -0.52 3.69
N VAL A 120 -0.36 -0.93 4.65
CA VAL A 120 -0.33 -0.38 6.02
C VAL A 120 1.04 -0.59 6.65
N LEU A 121 1.57 -1.83 6.66
CA LEU A 121 2.86 -2.16 7.28
C LEU A 121 4.03 -1.46 6.59
N SER A 122 4.01 -1.31 5.26
CA SER A 122 5.05 -0.62 4.51
C SER A 122 5.04 0.90 4.72
N SER A 123 3.91 1.46 5.15
CA SER A 123 3.73 2.91 5.39
C SER A 123 3.77 3.28 6.87
N TYR A 124 3.79 2.29 7.77
CA TYR A 124 3.77 2.55 9.21
C TYR A 124 5.16 2.78 9.77
N TYR A 125 5.34 3.89 10.48
CA TYR A 125 6.56 4.26 11.17
C TYR A 125 6.23 4.77 12.57
N ASN A 126 6.83 4.19 13.62
CA ASN A 126 6.62 4.63 14.98
C ASN A 126 7.95 4.59 15.77
N PRO A 127 8.67 5.73 15.83
CA PRO A 127 9.99 5.78 16.47
C PRO A 127 9.94 5.55 17.99
N LYS A 128 8.79 5.86 18.62
CA LYS A 128 8.62 5.61 20.07
C LYS A 128 8.74 4.14 20.43
N TYR A 129 8.35 3.25 19.50
CA TYR A 129 8.41 1.81 19.69
C TYR A 129 9.50 1.15 18.84
N ASN A 130 10.39 1.95 18.24
CA ASN A 130 11.43 1.49 17.31
C ASN A 130 10.88 0.67 16.13
N ILE A 131 9.71 1.07 15.63
CA ILE A 131 9.06 0.42 14.49
C ILE A 131 9.38 1.21 13.22
N THR A 132 9.89 0.51 12.23
CA THR A 132 10.20 1.04 10.89
C THR A 132 9.29 0.42 9.83
N ASN A 133 9.20 1.08 8.68
CA ASN A 133 8.46 0.59 7.53
C ASN A 133 8.85 -0.86 7.18
N ASN A 134 7.87 -1.76 7.08
CA ASN A 134 8.09 -3.15 6.71
C ASN A 134 7.58 -3.41 5.29
N TYR A 135 8.50 -3.46 4.33
CA TYR A 135 8.20 -3.71 2.92
C TYR A 135 8.14 -5.20 2.55
N LEU A 136 8.53 -6.11 3.45
CA LEU A 136 8.61 -7.54 3.14
C LEU A 136 7.26 -8.12 2.67
N PRO A 137 6.11 -7.86 3.35
CA PRO A 137 4.83 -8.38 2.90
C PRO A 137 4.43 -7.86 1.51
N LEU A 138 4.73 -6.60 1.22
CA LEU A 138 4.42 -6.00 -0.08
C LEU A 138 5.33 -6.55 -1.19
N ASN A 139 6.61 -6.80 -0.89
CA ASN A 139 7.50 -7.52 -1.78
C ASN A 139 6.97 -8.94 -2.08
N ASN A 140 6.55 -9.70 -1.05
CA ASN A 140 5.98 -11.04 -1.22
C ASN A 140 4.74 -11.01 -2.10
N PHE A 141 3.88 -10.00 -1.94
CA PHE A 141 2.73 -9.82 -2.80
C PHE A 141 3.13 -9.63 -4.28
N TYR A 142 4.11 -8.76 -4.56
CA TYR A 142 4.57 -8.54 -5.93
C TYR A 142 5.36 -9.71 -6.50
N HIS A 143 6.08 -10.47 -5.68
CA HIS A 143 6.66 -11.75 -6.11
C HIS A 143 5.57 -12.70 -6.62
N LYS A 144 4.47 -12.84 -5.86
CA LYS A 144 3.35 -13.67 -6.30
C LYS A 144 2.69 -13.16 -7.59
N VAL A 145 2.62 -11.84 -7.77
CA VAL A 145 2.03 -11.22 -8.96
C VAL A 145 2.88 -11.44 -10.22
N LEU A 146 4.21 -11.40 -10.10
CA LEU A 146 5.12 -11.32 -11.24
C LEU A 146 5.91 -12.60 -11.53
N LEU A 147 6.25 -13.40 -10.51
CA LEU A 147 7.13 -14.54 -10.64
C LEU A 147 6.47 -15.87 -10.33
N ASP A 148 5.30 -15.85 -9.68
CA ASP A 148 4.58 -17.00 -9.17
C ASP A 148 4.86 -17.37 -7.72
N ASN A 149 4.16 -18.12 -7.17
CA ASN A 149 3.05 -18.99 -6.90
C ASN A 149 3.24 -19.89 -5.68
N SER A 150 4.49 -20.11 -5.24
CA SER A 150 4.75 -20.87 -4.00
C SER A 150 4.65 -19.98 -2.73
N ILE A 151 4.66 -18.66 -2.89
CA ILE A 151 4.57 -17.73 -1.76
C ILE A 151 3.13 -17.73 -1.23
N SER A 152 2.98 -18.11 0.04
CA SER A 152 1.72 -17.98 0.75
C SER A 152 1.51 -16.52 1.15
N LEU A 153 0.34 -15.98 0.83
CA LEU A 153 -0.10 -14.66 1.26
C LEU A 153 -1.11 -14.83 2.41
N ASP A 154 -0.57 -15.17 3.59
CA ASP A 154 -1.36 -15.48 4.78
C ASP A 154 -1.47 -14.27 5.72
N ASN A 155 -2.71 -13.83 5.97
CA ASN A 155 -2.98 -12.71 6.87
C ASN A 155 -2.72 -13.04 8.34
N ASP A 156 -2.97 -14.27 8.77
CA ASP A 156 -2.77 -14.65 10.17
C ASP A 156 -1.29 -14.53 10.55
N THR A 157 -0.40 -14.92 9.65
CA THR A 157 1.05 -14.71 9.79
C THR A 157 1.39 -13.23 9.86
N LEU A 158 0.79 -12.38 8.99
CA LEU A 158 1.02 -10.93 9.05
C LEU A 158 0.59 -10.32 10.38
N TYR A 159 -0.57 -10.71 10.90
CA TYR A 159 -1.05 -10.23 12.19
C TYR A 159 -0.13 -10.67 13.34
N GLN A 160 0.32 -11.91 13.34
CA GLN A 160 1.27 -12.41 14.35
C GLN A 160 2.59 -11.64 14.31
N GLU A 161 3.20 -11.49 13.14
CA GLU A 161 4.45 -10.72 12.97
C GLU A 161 4.29 -9.25 13.37
N ALA A 162 3.19 -8.61 13.00
CA ALA A 162 2.89 -7.23 13.38
C ALA A 162 2.72 -7.08 14.90
N LEU A 163 2.08 -8.03 15.57
CA LEU A 163 1.91 -8.03 17.03
C LEU A 163 3.22 -8.29 17.77
N PHE A 164 4.10 -9.16 17.26
CA PHE A 164 5.44 -9.39 17.83
C PHE A 164 6.34 -8.16 17.73
N ASN A 165 6.28 -7.46 16.60
CA ASN A 165 7.04 -6.22 16.41
C ASN A 165 6.43 -5.04 17.19
N ASN A 166 5.14 -5.11 17.55
CA ASN A 166 4.43 -4.15 18.36
C ASN A 166 4.37 -4.59 19.84
N ASN A 167 5.50 -4.86 20.47
CA ASN A 167 5.59 -5.00 21.93
C ASN A 167 5.21 -3.67 22.61
N LYS A 168 3.96 -3.22 22.39
CA LYS A 168 3.35 -2.14 23.18
C LYS A 168 3.18 -2.66 24.60
N PRO A 169 3.78 -2.03 25.61
CA PRO A 169 3.38 -2.31 26.98
C PRO A 169 1.86 -2.09 27.04
N LYS A 170 1.11 -3.12 27.44
CA LYS A 170 -0.32 -2.99 27.69
C LYS A 170 -0.51 -1.75 28.56
N ILE A 171 -1.14 -0.71 28.03
CA ILE A 171 -1.53 0.45 28.82
C ILE A 171 -2.49 -0.13 29.84
N ARG A 172 -2.03 -0.24 31.11
CA ARG A 172 -2.92 -0.53 32.24
C ARG A 172 -3.86 0.66 32.31
N THR A 173 -5.09 0.48 31.89
CA THR A 173 -6.18 1.38 32.24
C THR A 173 -6.22 1.42 33.75
N LEU A 174 -5.72 2.49 34.33
CA LEU A 174 -5.95 2.82 35.72
C LEU A 174 -7.47 3.02 35.85
N LYS A 175 -8.10 2.19 36.66
CA LYS A 175 -9.49 2.31 37.07
C LYS A 175 -9.63 3.54 37.98
#